data_b6806f2fc50ebd46ee70027ee2d1ad10
#
_entry.id   b6806f2fc50ebd46ee70027ee2d1ad10
#
_cell.length_a   1.000
_cell.length_b   1.000
_cell.length_c   1.000
_cell.angle_alpha   90.00
_cell.angle_beta   90.00
_cell.angle_gamma   90.00
#
_symmetry.space_group_name_H-M   'P 1'
#
loop_
_entity.id
_entity.type
_entity.pdbx_description
1 polymer ?
#
loop_
_entity_poly.entity_id
_entity_poly.type
_entity_poly.pdbx_seq_one_letter_code
_entity_poly.pdbx_strand_id
1 'polypeptide(L)'
;MEERTKALLVGVNLNNDPEFETALKELESLAEACNMEVVGVETQNVSQINTGVYVGTGRVEEIKAVAHMMGAEVIIFDNTLSPMQLRNLKDIIERPVFDRTHLILQIFSSRARTREAQIQVETARLQYELPRLTGMGEILSRQGGGSGGLSNKGAGEKKLELDKRKIRHRISELKKELREVEKNRETQRKRRLVQGIPQVALVGYTNAGKSTLLNAFIDKYEENEEKKEDRKVMAKNMLFATLDTTVRKIHLPDKREFLLSDTVGFISKLPHNLVEAFHSTLE
;
A
#
# COMPACT_ATOMS: atom_id res chain seq x y z
N MET A 1 7.70 -10.50 -23.32
CA MET A 1 6.82 -10.54 -22.14
C MET A 1 7.75 -10.33 -20.96
N GLU A 2 7.50 -9.32 -20.12
CA GLU A 2 8.26 -9.19 -18.87
C GLU A 2 7.96 -10.40 -17.99
N GLU A 3 8.99 -11.07 -17.52
CA GLU A 3 8.92 -12.22 -16.64
C GLU A 3 8.32 -11.73 -15.30
N ARG A 4 7.20 -12.33 -14.87
CA ARG A 4 6.55 -11.97 -13.61
C ARG A 4 7.28 -12.61 -12.45
N THR A 5 7.49 -11.87 -11.37
CA THR A 5 8.07 -12.43 -10.13
C THR A 5 7.13 -13.46 -9.51
N LYS A 6 7.61 -14.67 -9.28
CA LYS A 6 6.83 -15.75 -8.69
C LYS A 6 6.67 -15.58 -7.17
N ALA A 7 5.44 -15.51 -6.71
CA ALA A 7 5.11 -15.25 -5.32
C ALA A 7 4.36 -16.42 -4.67
N LEU A 8 4.77 -16.81 -3.47
CA LEU A 8 4.02 -17.71 -2.59
C LEU A 8 3.30 -16.86 -1.55
N LEU A 9 1.98 -16.97 -1.48
CA LEU A 9 1.17 -16.29 -0.48
C LEU A 9 1.08 -17.08 0.80
N VAL A 10 1.10 -16.41 1.94
CA VAL A 10 0.96 -17.01 3.26
C VAL A 10 -0.13 -16.28 4.03
N GLY A 11 -1.20 -17.00 4.36
CA GLY A 11 -2.32 -16.52 5.18
C GLY A 11 -2.32 -17.15 6.56
N VAL A 12 -2.44 -16.34 7.60
CA VAL A 12 -2.63 -16.83 8.98
C VAL A 12 -4.01 -16.46 9.46
N ASN A 13 -4.83 -17.51 9.62
CA ASN A 13 -6.19 -17.37 10.12
C ASN A 13 -6.16 -17.38 11.66
N LEU A 14 -6.32 -16.20 12.25
CA LEU A 14 -6.35 -16.04 13.70
C LEU A 14 -7.78 -16.14 14.20
N ASN A 15 -8.02 -17.08 15.15
CA ASN A 15 -9.32 -17.28 15.80
C ASN A 15 -10.50 -17.54 14.82
N ASN A 16 -10.26 -18.20 13.71
CA ASN A 16 -11.26 -18.52 12.68
C ASN A 16 -12.00 -17.27 12.17
N ASP A 17 -11.23 -16.26 11.73
CA ASP A 17 -11.76 -15.03 11.15
C ASP A 17 -12.67 -15.35 9.93
N PRO A 18 -13.95 -14.98 9.94
CA PRO A 18 -14.87 -15.27 8.84
C PRO A 18 -14.49 -14.55 7.53
N GLU A 19 -13.74 -13.45 7.60
CA GLU A 19 -13.27 -12.68 6.43
C GLU A 19 -11.96 -13.21 5.85
N PHE A 20 -11.39 -14.28 6.44
CA PHE A 20 -10.07 -14.80 6.08
C PHE A 20 -9.93 -15.15 4.59
N GLU A 21 -10.89 -15.91 4.05
CA GLU A 21 -10.87 -16.33 2.64
C GLU A 21 -11.01 -15.14 1.69
N THR A 22 -11.83 -14.16 2.06
CA THR A 22 -11.99 -12.93 1.30
C THR A 22 -10.70 -12.11 1.30
N ALA A 23 -10.05 -11.98 2.46
CA ALA A 23 -8.78 -11.28 2.60
C ALA A 23 -7.66 -11.95 1.78
N LEU A 24 -7.66 -13.29 1.70
CA LEU A 24 -6.66 -14.04 0.94
C LEU A 24 -6.82 -13.85 -0.58
N LYS A 25 -8.05 -13.89 -1.10
CA LYS A 25 -8.33 -13.56 -2.51
C LYS A 25 -7.97 -12.12 -2.86
N GLU A 26 -8.16 -11.21 -1.92
CA GLU A 26 -7.77 -9.82 -2.08
C GLU A 26 -6.24 -9.67 -2.09
N LEU A 27 -5.49 -10.47 -1.28
CA LEU A 27 -4.03 -10.53 -1.33
C LEU A 27 -3.51 -11.02 -2.68
N GLU A 28 -4.15 -12.03 -3.27
CA GLU A 28 -3.84 -12.51 -4.61
C GLU A 28 -3.98 -11.39 -5.65
N SER A 29 -5.10 -10.66 -5.62
CA SER A 29 -5.32 -9.50 -6.48
C SER A 29 -4.30 -8.36 -6.26
N LEU A 30 -3.81 -8.18 -5.03
CA LEU A 30 -2.73 -7.23 -4.72
C LEU A 30 -1.40 -7.68 -5.33
N ALA A 31 -1.06 -8.96 -5.24
CA ALA A 31 0.16 -9.52 -5.84
C ALA A 31 0.13 -9.35 -7.38
N GLU A 32 -0.99 -9.68 -8.02
CA GLU A 32 -1.20 -9.46 -9.45
C GLU A 32 -1.05 -7.98 -9.84
N ALA A 33 -1.60 -7.05 -9.03
CA ALA A 33 -1.47 -5.61 -9.26
C ALA A 33 -0.02 -5.10 -9.15
N CYS A 34 0.85 -5.85 -8.45
CA CYS A 34 2.30 -5.64 -8.38
C CYS A 34 3.09 -6.38 -9.49
N ASN A 35 2.42 -6.90 -10.52
CA ASN A 35 3.02 -7.69 -11.60
C ASN A 35 3.69 -8.98 -11.12
N MET A 36 3.11 -9.62 -10.09
CA MET A 36 3.58 -10.91 -9.58
C MET A 36 2.68 -12.05 -10.07
N GLU A 37 3.24 -13.25 -10.19
CA GLU A 37 2.53 -14.49 -10.47
C GLU A 37 2.40 -15.28 -9.18
N VAL A 38 1.17 -15.55 -8.73
CA VAL A 38 0.93 -16.37 -7.54
C VAL A 38 1.09 -17.84 -7.91
N VAL A 39 2.15 -18.49 -7.40
CA VAL A 39 2.46 -19.89 -7.69
C VAL A 39 1.90 -20.84 -6.64
N GLY A 40 1.47 -20.35 -5.50
CA GLY A 40 0.84 -21.14 -4.44
C GLY A 40 0.35 -20.30 -3.28
N VAL A 41 -0.47 -20.93 -2.44
CA VAL A 41 -1.05 -20.31 -1.23
C VAL A 41 -0.89 -21.28 -0.08
N GLU A 42 -0.26 -20.83 1.01
CA GLU A 42 -0.10 -21.57 2.24
C GLU A 42 -0.91 -20.93 3.36
N THR A 43 -1.64 -21.71 4.14
CA THR A 43 -2.47 -21.19 5.22
C THR A 43 -2.20 -21.90 6.53
N GLN A 44 -2.40 -21.18 7.65
CA GLN A 44 -2.33 -21.76 8.99
C GLN A 44 -3.43 -21.18 9.88
N ASN A 45 -4.18 -22.05 10.56
CA ASN A 45 -5.10 -21.65 11.61
C ASN A 45 -4.36 -21.62 12.95
N VAL A 46 -4.45 -20.52 13.67
CA VAL A 46 -3.80 -20.34 14.96
C VAL A 46 -4.71 -19.61 15.94
N SER A 47 -4.58 -19.93 17.22
CA SER A 47 -5.21 -19.17 18.31
C SER A 47 -4.32 -18.03 18.82
N GLN A 48 -3.01 -18.14 18.62
CA GLN A 48 -2.03 -17.13 18.98
C GLN A 48 -0.91 -17.05 17.94
N ILE A 49 -0.49 -15.84 17.63
CA ILE A 49 0.64 -15.59 16.72
C ILE A 49 1.97 -15.81 17.45
N ASN A 50 2.94 -16.36 16.75
CA ASN A 50 4.32 -16.43 17.23
C ASN A 50 4.97 -15.04 17.17
N THR A 51 5.53 -14.59 18.30
CA THR A 51 6.15 -13.27 18.39
C THR A 51 7.40 -13.12 17.52
N GLY A 52 8.13 -14.21 17.27
CA GLY A 52 9.37 -14.23 16.50
C GLY A 52 9.19 -14.36 14.99
N VAL A 53 8.24 -15.18 14.54
CA VAL A 53 8.09 -15.56 13.10
C VAL A 53 6.63 -15.52 12.62
N TYR A 54 5.70 -15.03 13.42
CA TYR A 54 4.26 -14.93 13.15
C TYR A 54 3.50 -16.26 13.08
N VAL A 55 4.05 -17.26 12.38
CA VAL A 55 3.53 -18.64 12.25
C VAL A 55 4.22 -19.60 13.24
N GLY A 56 3.80 -20.85 13.31
CA GLY A 56 4.55 -21.88 14.06
C GLY A 56 5.97 -22.06 13.49
N THR A 57 6.95 -22.35 14.36
CA THR A 57 8.34 -22.52 13.91
C THR A 57 8.54 -23.63 12.88
N GLY A 58 7.87 -24.79 13.07
CA GLY A 58 7.86 -25.87 12.07
C GLY A 58 7.20 -25.46 10.75
N ARG A 59 6.18 -24.58 10.82
CA ARG A 59 5.50 -24.07 9.62
C ARG A 59 6.40 -23.20 8.74
N VAL A 60 7.37 -22.51 9.32
CA VAL A 60 8.35 -21.71 8.54
C VAL A 60 9.19 -22.60 7.62
N GLU A 61 9.63 -23.77 8.12
CA GLU A 61 10.40 -24.73 7.33
C GLU A 61 9.55 -25.36 6.21
N GLU A 62 8.27 -25.63 6.49
CA GLU A 62 7.33 -26.09 5.46
C GLU A 62 7.13 -25.04 4.37
N ILE A 63 6.93 -23.76 4.73
CA ILE A 63 6.84 -22.64 3.78
C ILE A 63 8.12 -22.55 2.94
N LYS A 64 9.32 -22.69 3.55
CA LYS A 64 10.59 -22.69 2.84
C LYS A 64 10.64 -23.83 1.80
N ALA A 65 10.26 -25.05 2.19
CA ALA A 65 10.25 -26.22 1.32
C ALA A 65 9.28 -26.04 0.15
N VAL A 66 8.05 -25.57 0.41
CA VAL A 66 7.04 -25.29 -0.63
C VAL A 66 7.53 -24.19 -1.57
N ALA A 67 8.09 -23.11 -1.04
CA ALA A 67 8.65 -22.02 -1.85
C ALA A 67 9.75 -22.51 -2.81
N HIS A 68 10.61 -23.41 -2.34
CA HIS A 68 11.64 -24.03 -3.19
C HIS A 68 11.01 -24.94 -4.26
N MET A 69 10.06 -25.78 -3.89
CA MET A 69 9.38 -26.71 -4.80
C MET A 69 8.62 -25.98 -5.91
N MET A 70 7.93 -24.88 -5.57
CA MET A 70 7.15 -24.08 -6.51
C MET A 70 7.98 -23.04 -7.27
N GLY A 71 9.26 -22.91 -6.98
CA GLY A 71 10.12 -21.88 -7.59
C GLY A 71 9.70 -20.45 -7.22
N ALA A 72 9.08 -20.26 -6.07
CA ALA A 72 8.70 -18.92 -5.63
C ALA A 72 9.95 -18.08 -5.35
N GLU A 73 9.98 -16.87 -5.85
CA GLU A 73 11.08 -15.91 -5.66
C GLU A 73 10.86 -15.03 -4.43
N VAL A 74 9.60 -14.81 -4.07
CA VAL A 74 9.19 -13.99 -2.92
C VAL A 74 8.08 -14.66 -2.13
N ILE A 75 8.03 -14.35 -0.82
CA ILE A 75 6.98 -14.83 0.10
C ILE A 75 6.18 -13.62 0.57
N ILE A 76 4.86 -13.72 0.52
CA ILE A 76 3.98 -12.59 0.86
C ILE A 76 3.00 -13.02 1.95
N PHE A 77 3.08 -12.37 3.10
CA PHE A 77 2.15 -12.59 4.20
C PHE A 77 0.93 -11.66 4.11
N ASP A 78 -0.27 -12.19 4.32
CA ASP A 78 -1.51 -11.41 4.38
C ASP A 78 -1.54 -10.46 5.58
N ASN A 79 -0.89 -10.81 6.65
CA ASN A 79 -0.87 -10.07 7.90
C ASN A 79 0.31 -9.09 7.93
N THR A 80 0.13 -7.93 8.57
CA THR A 80 1.23 -7.01 8.83
C THR A 80 2.25 -7.64 9.77
N LEU A 81 3.50 -7.67 9.36
CA LEU A 81 4.61 -8.25 10.13
C LEU A 81 5.42 -7.16 10.84
N SER A 82 5.85 -7.47 12.07
CA SER A 82 6.81 -6.62 12.76
C SER A 82 8.19 -6.67 12.07
N PRO A 83 9.04 -5.66 12.25
CA PRO A 83 10.40 -5.66 11.70
C PRO A 83 11.23 -6.89 12.10
N MET A 84 11.03 -7.38 13.34
CA MET A 84 11.71 -8.59 13.84
C MET A 84 11.21 -9.84 13.13
N GLN A 85 9.89 -9.99 12.95
CA GLN A 85 9.29 -11.13 12.26
C GLN A 85 9.74 -11.19 10.79
N LEU A 86 9.70 -10.06 10.07
CA LEU A 86 10.17 -9.99 8.69
C LEU A 86 11.61 -10.45 8.56
N ARG A 87 12.48 -9.99 9.46
CA ARG A 87 13.88 -10.38 9.48
C ARG A 87 14.04 -11.88 9.73
N ASN A 88 13.45 -12.39 10.82
CA ASN A 88 13.60 -13.81 11.18
C ASN A 88 13.07 -14.73 10.09
N LEU A 89 11.93 -14.39 9.50
CA LEU A 89 11.37 -15.14 8.36
C LEU A 89 12.31 -15.11 7.15
N LYS A 90 12.85 -13.95 6.79
CA LYS A 90 13.80 -13.81 5.68
C LYS A 90 15.07 -14.64 5.92
N ASP A 91 15.59 -14.63 7.14
CA ASP A 91 16.81 -15.36 7.51
C ASP A 91 16.60 -16.89 7.47
N ILE A 92 15.42 -17.37 7.87
CA ILE A 92 15.07 -18.81 7.84
C ILE A 92 14.71 -19.26 6.43
N ILE A 93 13.84 -18.53 5.74
CA ILE A 93 13.33 -18.90 4.40
C ILE A 93 14.38 -18.68 3.32
N GLU A 94 15.35 -17.78 3.55
CA GLU A 94 16.42 -17.40 2.59
C GLU A 94 15.88 -16.79 1.29
N ARG A 95 14.71 -16.14 1.38
CA ARG A 95 14.06 -15.43 0.29
C ARG A 95 13.50 -14.09 0.77
N PRO A 96 13.26 -13.12 -0.12
CA PRO A 96 12.55 -11.91 0.24
C PRO A 96 11.17 -12.22 0.83
N VAL A 97 10.88 -11.63 1.98
CA VAL A 97 9.58 -11.73 2.65
C VAL A 97 8.96 -10.33 2.69
N PHE A 98 7.73 -10.24 2.24
CA PHE A 98 6.93 -9.03 2.25
C PHE A 98 5.64 -9.26 3.03
N ASP A 99 4.99 -8.18 3.43
CA ASP A 99 3.66 -8.21 4.01
C ASP A 99 2.66 -7.46 3.11
N ARG A 100 1.38 -7.60 3.42
CA ARG A 100 0.30 -6.90 2.71
C ARG A 100 0.53 -5.39 2.59
N THR A 101 1.06 -4.76 3.65
CA THR A 101 1.36 -3.32 3.67
C THR A 101 2.38 -2.94 2.59
N HIS A 102 3.40 -3.78 2.39
CA HIS A 102 4.40 -3.55 1.36
C HIS A 102 3.78 -3.53 -0.05
N LEU A 103 2.90 -4.50 -0.38
CA LEU A 103 2.21 -4.54 -1.67
C LEU A 103 1.35 -3.30 -1.90
N ILE A 104 0.57 -2.90 -0.90
CA ILE A 104 -0.28 -1.71 -0.98
C ILE A 104 0.58 -0.47 -1.27
N LEU A 105 1.69 -0.28 -0.55
CA LEU A 105 2.61 0.83 -0.77
C LEU A 105 3.26 0.80 -2.15
N GLN A 106 3.60 -0.38 -2.67
CA GLN A 106 4.15 -0.55 -4.00
C GLN A 106 3.13 -0.15 -5.07
N ILE A 107 1.88 -0.59 -4.93
CA ILE A 107 0.79 -0.21 -5.83
C ILE A 107 0.58 1.32 -5.79
N PHE A 108 0.51 1.90 -4.60
CA PHE A 108 0.34 3.34 -4.44
C PHE A 108 1.49 4.13 -5.07
N SER A 109 2.74 3.67 -4.88
CA SER A 109 3.91 4.31 -5.51
C SER A 109 3.84 4.30 -7.02
N SER A 110 3.32 3.25 -7.63
CA SER A 110 3.15 3.14 -9.09
C SER A 110 1.97 3.96 -9.63
N ARG A 111 0.99 4.30 -8.78
CA ARG A 111 -0.26 5.00 -9.17
C ARG A 111 -0.28 6.49 -8.84
N ALA A 112 0.52 6.95 -7.90
CA ALA A 112 0.57 8.35 -7.49
C ALA A 112 1.03 9.24 -8.63
N ARG A 113 0.12 10.03 -9.20
CA ARG A 113 0.40 10.95 -10.32
C ARG A 113 0.50 12.39 -9.86
N THR A 114 -0.31 12.79 -8.90
CA THR A 114 -0.27 14.15 -8.35
C THR A 114 0.88 14.32 -7.38
N ARG A 115 1.41 15.54 -7.25
CA ARG A 115 2.47 15.85 -6.29
C ARG A 115 2.05 15.51 -4.86
N GLU A 116 0.79 15.76 -4.51
CA GLU A 116 0.24 15.43 -3.20
C GLU A 116 0.26 13.92 -2.93
N ALA A 117 -0.30 13.10 -3.83
CA ALA A 117 -0.28 11.65 -3.68
C ALA A 117 1.16 11.11 -3.59
N GLN A 118 2.09 11.65 -4.38
CA GLN A 118 3.51 11.27 -4.30
C GLN A 118 4.11 11.56 -2.93
N ILE A 119 3.84 12.74 -2.34
CA ILE A 119 4.30 13.11 -1.00
C ILE A 119 3.70 12.19 0.05
N GLN A 120 2.39 11.91 -0.03
CA GLN A 120 1.69 11.02 0.89
C GLN A 120 2.27 9.61 0.85
N VAL A 121 2.42 9.04 -0.35
CA VAL A 121 2.98 7.69 -0.55
C VAL A 121 4.43 7.62 -0.09
N GLU A 122 5.27 8.60 -0.44
CA GLU A 122 6.66 8.65 0.00
C GLU A 122 6.75 8.73 1.54
N THR A 123 5.92 9.56 2.17
CA THR A 123 5.86 9.68 3.63
C THR A 123 5.47 8.35 4.27
N ALA A 124 4.41 7.71 3.79
CA ALA A 124 3.93 6.43 4.31
C ALA A 124 4.96 5.31 4.12
N ARG A 125 5.63 5.27 2.97
CA ARG A 125 6.71 4.31 2.68
C ARG A 125 7.88 4.49 3.65
N LEU A 126 8.36 5.71 3.84
CA LEU A 126 9.45 6.00 4.75
C LEU A 126 9.10 5.69 6.21
N GLN A 127 7.85 5.95 6.63
CA GLN A 127 7.37 5.56 7.96
C GLN A 127 7.30 4.04 8.14
N TYR A 128 6.94 3.30 7.10
CA TYR A 128 6.93 1.84 7.08
C TYR A 128 8.35 1.25 7.11
N GLU A 129 9.30 1.84 6.37
CA GLU A 129 10.69 1.38 6.27
C GLU A 129 11.52 1.72 7.51
N LEU A 130 11.31 2.89 8.13
CA LEU A 130 12.13 3.39 9.24
C LEU A 130 12.31 2.40 10.42
N PRO A 131 11.25 1.76 10.97
CA PRO A 131 11.42 0.77 12.03
C PRO A 131 12.10 -0.52 11.52
N ARG A 132 12.00 -0.84 10.24
CA ARG A 132 12.60 -2.03 9.61
C ARG A 132 14.12 -1.90 9.46
N LEU A 133 14.63 -0.69 9.30
CA LEU A 133 16.07 -0.41 9.33
C LEU A 133 16.68 -0.63 10.73
N THR A 134 15.88 -0.50 11.79
CA THR A 134 16.39 -0.64 13.17
C THR A 134 16.87 -2.06 13.46
N GLY A 135 16.23 -3.08 12.90
CA GLY A 135 16.63 -4.48 13.05
C GLY A 135 17.95 -4.85 12.36
N MET A 136 18.38 -4.09 11.35
CA MET A 136 19.64 -4.37 10.63
C MET A 136 20.89 -4.00 11.43
N GLY A 137 20.83 -3.00 12.32
CA GLY A 137 21.98 -2.55 13.12
C GLY A 137 22.37 -3.53 14.23
N GLU A 138 21.42 -4.23 14.83
CA GLU A 138 21.67 -5.23 15.87
C GLU A 138 22.37 -6.49 15.32
N ILE A 139 22.15 -6.84 14.05
CA ILE A 139 22.79 -7.98 13.38
C ILE A 139 24.28 -7.67 13.15
N LEU A 140 24.58 -6.47 12.64
CA LEU A 140 25.96 -6.03 12.44
C LEU A 140 26.74 -6.00 13.77
N SER A 141 26.02 -5.77 14.89
CA SER A 141 26.62 -5.84 16.21
C SER A 141 26.82 -7.27 16.74
N ARG A 142 25.95 -8.23 16.38
CA ARG A 142 26.03 -9.64 16.82
C ARG A 142 26.94 -10.51 15.96
N GLN A 143 26.98 -10.31 14.64
CA GLN A 143 27.90 -11.02 13.73
C GLN A 143 29.36 -10.61 13.89
N GLY A 144 29.66 -9.48 14.53
CA GLY A 144 31.00 -9.03 14.86
C GLY A 144 31.64 -9.72 16.08
N GLY A 145 31.07 -10.80 16.63
CA GLY A 145 31.58 -11.56 17.78
C GLY A 145 32.81 -12.47 17.51
N GLY A 146 33.36 -12.45 16.29
CA GLY A 146 34.61 -13.08 15.92
C GLY A 146 35.78 -12.14 16.18
N SER A 147 36.77 -12.61 16.93
CA SER A 147 38.04 -11.97 17.29
C SER A 147 38.67 -11.15 16.16
N GLY A 148 38.43 -9.84 16.11
CA GLY A 148 39.08 -8.94 15.15
C GLY A 148 38.42 -7.60 14.98
N GLY A 149 38.84 -6.58 15.72
CA GLY A 149 38.74 -5.19 15.34
C GLY A 149 37.48 -4.43 15.77
N LEU A 150 37.55 -3.75 16.89
CA LEU A 150 36.60 -2.72 17.40
C LEU A 150 36.29 -1.58 16.39
N SER A 151 37.02 -1.48 15.30
CA SER A 151 36.92 -0.39 14.32
C SER A 151 35.72 -0.51 13.34
N ASN A 152 35.35 -1.71 12.93
CA ASN A 152 34.28 -1.88 11.93
C ASN A 152 32.86 -1.83 12.53
N LYS A 153 32.70 -2.15 13.81
CA LYS A 153 31.42 -2.17 14.53
C LYS A 153 30.83 -0.77 14.66
N GLY A 154 31.68 0.19 15.08
CA GLY A 154 31.29 1.59 15.25
C GLY A 154 30.98 2.31 13.92
N ALA A 155 31.57 1.89 12.80
CA ALA A 155 31.31 2.47 11.50
C ALA A 155 29.93 2.06 10.91
N GLY A 156 29.54 0.79 11.06
CA GLY A 156 28.23 0.28 10.64
C GLY A 156 27.07 0.87 11.44
N GLU A 157 27.20 0.94 12.75
CA GLU A 157 26.22 1.56 13.65
C GLU A 157 26.05 3.05 13.38
N LYS A 158 27.16 3.79 13.16
CA LYS A 158 27.12 5.20 12.77
C LYS A 158 26.43 5.41 11.43
N LYS A 159 26.69 4.56 10.43
CA LYS A 159 26.05 4.65 9.11
C LYS A 159 24.54 4.44 9.23
N LEU A 160 24.10 3.41 9.94
CA LEU A 160 22.69 3.13 10.17
C LEU A 160 21.97 4.28 10.89
N GLU A 161 22.59 4.87 11.92
CA GLU A 161 22.01 5.99 12.64
C GLU A 161 21.94 7.27 11.77
N LEU A 162 22.93 7.48 10.91
CA LEU A 162 22.88 8.54 9.91
C LEU A 162 21.73 8.34 8.90
N ASP A 163 21.54 7.11 8.43
CA ASP A 163 20.46 6.81 7.48
C ASP A 163 19.07 6.99 8.12
N LYS A 164 18.89 6.54 9.37
CA LYS A 164 17.69 6.83 10.16
C LYS A 164 17.44 8.32 10.32
N ARG A 165 18.49 9.11 10.61
CA ARG A 165 18.39 10.57 10.76
C ARG A 165 17.96 11.22 9.45
N LYS A 166 18.54 10.81 8.31
CA LYS A 166 18.14 11.30 6.98
C LYS A 166 16.68 11.00 6.70
N ILE A 167 16.22 9.77 6.98
CA ILE A 167 14.82 9.38 6.76
C ILE A 167 13.86 10.18 7.65
N ARG A 168 14.18 10.36 8.94
CA ARG A 168 13.37 11.20 9.85
C ARG A 168 13.30 12.64 9.37
N HIS A 169 14.43 13.18 8.92
CA HIS A 169 14.47 14.54 8.35
C HIS A 169 13.58 14.62 7.10
N ARG A 170 13.70 13.65 6.18
CA ARG A 170 12.89 13.60 4.96
C ARG A 170 11.38 13.49 5.27
N ILE A 171 10.99 12.67 6.23
CA ILE A 171 9.60 12.60 6.69
C ILE A 171 9.12 13.96 7.20
N SER A 172 9.95 14.68 7.95
CA SER A 172 9.60 16.01 8.47
C SER A 172 9.40 17.03 7.36
N GLU A 173 10.28 17.04 6.34
CA GLU A 173 10.15 17.90 5.16
C GLU A 173 8.87 17.61 4.38
N LEU A 174 8.60 16.32 4.08
CA LEU A 174 7.40 15.89 3.37
C LEU A 174 6.11 16.27 4.10
N LYS A 175 6.09 16.10 5.43
CA LYS A 175 4.94 16.53 6.26
C LYS A 175 4.73 18.05 6.23
N LYS A 176 5.80 18.83 6.13
CA LYS A 176 5.70 20.29 5.98
C LYS A 176 5.12 20.67 4.62
N GLU A 177 5.63 20.03 3.55
CA GLU A 177 5.13 20.25 2.19
C GLU A 177 3.64 19.86 2.08
N LEU A 178 3.24 18.73 2.68
CA LEU A 178 1.84 18.28 2.70
C LEU A 178 0.91 19.31 3.34
N ARG A 179 1.28 19.90 4.49
CA ARG A 179 0.49 20.94 5.15
C ARG A 179 0.29 22.18 4.27
N GLU A 180 1.24 22.53 3.43
CA GLU A 180 1.11 23.64 2.47
C GLU A 180 0.10 23.30 1.37
N VAL A 181 0.12 22.07 0.88
CA VAL A 181 -0.86 21.58 -0.11
C VAL A 181 -2.26 21.55 0.49
N GLU A 182 -2.43 21.07 1.73
CA GLU A 182 -3.71 21.05 2.45
C GLU A 182 -4.32 22.44 2.61
N LYS A 183 -3.53 23.45 2.98
CA LYS A 183 -3.98 24.85 3.07
C LYS A 183 -4.50 25.38 1.73
N ASN A 184 -3.82 25.05 0.64
CA ASN A 184 -4.24 25.45 -0.70
C ASN A 184 -5.57 24.78 -1.08
N ARG A 185 -5.75 23.49 -0.77
CA ARG A 185 -7.00 22.76 -0.97
C ARG A 185 -8.15 23.34 -0.15
N GLU A 186 -7.93 23.63 1.12
CA GLU A 186 -8.95 24.25 1.97
C GLU A 186 -9.44 25.58 1.38
N THR A 187 -8.55 26.39 0.84
CA THR A 187 -8.89 27.63 0.16
C THR A 187 -9.74 27.38 -1.09
N GLN A 188 -9.38 26.40 -1.90
CA GLN A 188 -10.15 26.02 -3.08
C GLN A 188 -11.52 25.44 -2.72
N ARG A 189 -11.59 24.64 -1.64
CA ARG A 189 -12.84 24.06 -1.12
C ARG A 189 -13.79 25.15 -0.65
N LYS A 190 -13.31 26.16 0.11
CA LYS A 190 -14.10 27.31 0.53
C LYS A 190 -14.67 28.06 -0.67
N ARG A 191 -13.89 28.27 -1.73
CA ARG A 191 -14.39 28.92 -2.96
C ARG A 191 -15.49 28.11 -3.64
N ARG A 192 -15.36 26.76 -3.71
CA ARG A 192 -16.39 25.88 -4.28
C ARG A 192 -17.69 25.89 -3.48
N LEU A 193 -17.60 25.90 -2.15
CA LEU A 193 -18.77 25.98 -1.26
C LEU A 193 -19.56 27.29 -1.45
N VAL A 194 -18.87 28.40 -1.68
CA VAL A 194 -19.53 29.71 -1.96
C VAL A 194 -20.32 29.67 -3.29
N GLN A 195 -19.92 28.83 -4.24
CA GLN A 195 -20.64 28.70 -5.53
C GLN A 195 -21.96 27.92 -5.40
N GLY A 196 -22.26 27.29 -4.27
CA GLY A 196 -23.52 26.59 -4.02
C GLY A 196 -23.76 25.34 -4.86
N ILE A 197 -22.72 24.80 -5.56
CA ILE A 197 -22.84 23.61 -6.40
C ILE A 197 -22.83 22.37 -5.50
N PRO A 198 -23.85 21.51 -5.53
CA PRO A 198 -23.90 20.25 -4.78
C PRO A 198 -22.70 19.36 -5.09
N GLN A 199 -22.15 18.70 -4.05
CA GLN A 199 -21.02 17.78 -4.18
C GLN A 199 -21.46 16.37 -3.82
N VAL A 200 -21.10 15.40 -4.66
CA VAL A 200 -21.38 13.96 -4.48
C VAL A 200 -20.08 13.20 -4.60
N ALA A 201 -19.78 12.35 -3.62
CA ALA A 201 -18.60 11.48 -3.64
C ALA A 201 -19.01 10.01 -3.83
N LEU A 202 -18.31 9.31 -4.71
CA LEU A 202 -18.43 7.88 -4.89
C LEU A 202 -17.51 7.18 -3.90
N VAL A 203 -18.07 6.47 -2.93
CA VAL A 203 -17.35 5.80 -1.85
C VAL A 203 -17.65 4.30 -1.90
N GLY A 204 -16.65 3.46 -1.65
CA GLY A 204 -16.80 2.01 -1.63
C GLY A 204 -15.48 1.27 -1.81
N TYR A 205 -15.53 -0.05 -1.79
CA TYR A 205 -14.36 -0.91 -1.94
C TYR A 205 -13.64 -0.73 -3.28
N THR A 206 -12.36 -1.11 -3.34
CA THR A 206 -11.64 -1.23 -4.61
C THR A 206 -12.40 -2.14 -5.56
N ASN A 207 -12.36 -1.82 -6.84
CA ASN A 207 -13.05 -2.60 -7.88
C ASN A 207 -14.60 -2.71 -7.73
N ALA A 208 -15.24 -1.85 -6.93
CA ALA A 208 -16.71 -1.80 -6.77
C ALA A 208 -17.43 -1.04 -7.90
N GLY A 209 -16.71 -0.63 -8.94
CA GLY A 209 -17.31 0.05 -10.08
C GLY A 209 -17.47 1.58 -9.96
N LYS A 210 -16.83 2.24 -8.97
CA LYS A 210 -16.91 3.70 -8.77
C LYS A 210 -16.50 4.48 -10.01
N SER A 211 -15.33 4.22 -10.55
CA SER A 211 -14.81 4.87 -11.76
C SER A 211 -15.65 4.54 -12.99
N THR A 212 -16.19 3.32 -13.07
CA THR A 212 -17.12 2.92 -14.14
C THR A 212 -18.42 3.72 -14.06
N LEU A 213 -18.93 3.92 -12.84
CA LEU A 213 -20.14 4.73 -12.62
C LEU A 213 -19.88 6.20 -12.98
N LEU A 214 -18.74 6.78 -12.59
CA LEU A 214 -18.37 8.14 -13.00
C LEU A 214 -18.32 8.27 -14.53
N ASN A 215 -17.69 7.30 -15.22
CA ASN A 215 -17.63 7.30 -16.68
C ASN A 215 -19.03 7.18 -17.32
N ALA A 216 -19.93 6.37 -16.76
CA ALA A 216 -21.29 6.27 -17.22
C ALA A 216 -22.08 7.60 -17.09
N PHE A 217 -21.83 8.38 -16.03
CA PHE A 217 -22.38 9.74 -15.93
C PHE A 217 -21.80 10.68 -16.98
N ILE A 218 -20.50 10.62 -17.27
CA ILE A 218 -19.88 11.42 -18.33
C ILE A 218 -20.47 11.04 -19.69
N ASP A 219 -20.56 9.74 -20.00
CA ASP A 219 -21.10 9.26 -21.28
C ASP A 219 -22.56 9.69 -21.49
N LYS A 220 -23.34 9.72 -20.42
CA LYS A 220 -24.77 10.06 -20.48
C LYS A 220 -25.03 11.56 -20.59
N TYR A 221 -24.22 12.41 -19.94
CA TYR A 221 -24.55 13.82 -19.75
C TYR A 221 -23.54 14.80 -20.37
N GLU A 222 -22.41 14.33 -20.94
CA GLU A 222 -21.52 15.17 -21.73
C GLU A 222 -21.92 15.05 -23.21
N GLU A 223 -22.27 16.18 -23.83
CA GLU A 223 -22.71 16.20 -25.23
C GLU A 223 -21.54 16.24 -26.22
N ASN A 224 -20.39 16.77 -25.82
CA ASN A 224 -19.22 16.89 -26.67
C ASN A 224 -18.36 15.63 -26.61
N GLU A 225 -18.30 14.87 -27.71
CA GLU A 225 -17.56 13.60 -27.78
C GLU A 225 -16.05 13.75 -27.51
N GLU A 226 -15.41 14.83 -27.99
CA GLU A 226 -13.98 15.05 -27.71
C GLU A 226 -13.73 15.28 -26.22
N LYS A 227 -14.62 16.01 -25.54
CA LYS A 227 -14.52 16.23 -24.09
C LYS A 227 -14.85 14.99 -23.28
N LYS A 228 -15.67 14.06 -23.79
CA LYS A 228 -15.98 12.80 -23.10
C LYS A 228 -14.71 12.01 -22.82
N GLU A 229 -13.89 11.77 -23.84
CA GLU A 229 -12.67 10.95 -23.69
C GLU A 229 -11.64 11.61 -22.74
N ASP A 230 -11.46 12.94 -22.83
CA ASP A 230 -10.55 13.68 -21.94
C ASP A 230 -11.03 13.69 -20.48
N ARG A 231 -12.33 13.58 -20.25
CA ARG A 231 -12.93 13.63 -18.91
C ARG A 231 -13.07 12.28 -18.25
N LYS A 232 -13.02 11.18 -19.01
CA LYS A 232 -13.08 9.83 -18.46
C LYS A 232 -11.92 9.54 -17.53
N VAL A 233 -12.18 8.73 -16.53
CA VAL A 233 -11.15 8.19 -15.63
C VAL A 233 -10.80 6.77 -16.03
N MET A 234 -9.59 6.33 -15.68
CA MET A 234 -9.16 4.97 -15.94
C MET A 234 -10.02 3.99 -15.12
N ALA A 235 -10.95 3.32 -15.77
CA ALA A 235 -11.75 2.25 -15.20
C ALA A 235 -11.16 0.91 -15.67
N LYS A 236 -10.35 0.27 -14.86
CA LYS A 236 -9.78 -1.06 -15.12
C LYS A 236 -10.19 -2.01 -14.00
N ASN A 237 -10.34 -3.27 -14.35
CA ASN A 237 -10.59 -4.34 -13.36
C ASN A 237 -9.30 -4.64 -12.60
N MET A 238 -8.92 -3.73 -11.72
CA MET A 238 -7.70 -3.84 -10.89
C MET A 238 -7.85 -3.02 -9.61
N LEU A 239 -7.20 -3.49 -8.54
CA LEU A 239 -7.21 -2.79 -7.26
C LEU A 239 -6.53 -1.43 -7.37
N PHE A 240 -7.11 -0.42 -6.72
CA PHE A 240 -6.61 0.96 -6.70
C PHE A 240 -6.37 1.56 -8.10
N ALA A 241 -7.27 1.33 -9.04
CA ALA A 241 -7.21 1.96 -10.35
C ALA A 241 -7.20 3.49 -10.23
N THR A 242 -7.93 4.02 -9.25
CA THR A 242 -7.96 5.44 -8.87
C THR A 242 -7.28 5.60 -7.49
N LEU A 243 -6.19 6.35 -7.44
CA LEU A 243 -5.52 6.76 -6.20
C LEU A 243 -5.74 8.26 -5.94
N ASP A 244 -5.70 9.08 -6.98
CA ASP A 244 -5.95 10.51 -6.91
C ASP A 244 -7.45 10.80 -7.06
N THR A 245 -8.04 11.56 -6.13
CA THR A 245 -9.44 11.96 -6.24
C THR A 245 -9.67 12.77 -7.50
N THR A 246 -10.58 12.32 -8.33
CA THR A 246 -10.95 12.99 -9.58
C THR A 246 -12.34 13.60 -9.45
N VAL A 247 -12.47 14.92 -9.63
CA VAL A 247 -13.72 15.64 -9.55
C VAL A 247 -14.18 16.04 -10.96
N ARG A 248 -15.43 15.77 -11.27
CA ARG A 248 -16.07 16.13 -12.55
C ARG A 248 -17.37 16.89 -12.31
N LYS A 249 -17.57 17.95 -13.06
CA LYS A 249 -18.84 18.70 -13.06
C LYS A 249 -19.79 18.04 -14.04
N ILE A 250 -20.94 17.63 -13.56
CA ILE A 250 -21.99 16.97 -14.35
C ILE A 250 -23.13 17.96 -14.56
N HIS A 251 -23.58 18.12 -15.80
CA HIS A 251 -24.69 18.94 -16.18
C HIS A 251 -25.89 18.05 -16.48
N LEU A 252 -27.02 18.30 -15.81
CA LEU A 252 -28.26 17.57 -16.01
C LEU A 252 -29.12 18.26 -17.10
N PRO A 253 -30.04 17.54 -17.76
CA PRO A 253 -30.92 18.11 -18.80
C PRO A 253 -31.78 19.27 -18.30
N ASP A 254 -32.10 19.30 -17.00
CA ASP A 254 -32.90 20.35 -16.37
C ASP A 254 -32.05 21.59 -15.93
N LYS A 255 -30.83 21.72 -16.47
CA LYS A 255 -29.85 22.78 -16.19
C LYS A 255 -29.28 22.78 -14.76
N ARG A 256 -29.64 21.79 -13.93
CA ARG A 256 -28.95 21.61 -12.64
C ARG A 256 -27.57 21.03 -12.87
N GLU A 257 -26.65 21.34 -11.98
CA GLU A 257 -25.27 20.86 -12.04
C GLU A 257 -24.80 20.39 -10.66
N PHE A 258 -23.90 19.43 -10.65
CA PHE A 258 -23.25 18.95 -9.41
C PHE A 258 -21.82 18.51 -9.71
N LEU A 259 -21.00 18.46 -8.64
CA LEU A 259 -19.66 17.90 -8.71
C LEU A 259 -19.72 16.44 -8.29
N LEU A 260 -19.22 15.54 -9.14
CA LEU A 260 -19.10 14.12 -8.86
C LEU A 260 -17.63 13.77 -8.68
N SER A 261 -17.28 13.19 -7.53
CA SER A 261 -15.91 12.82 -7.17
C SER A 261 -15.75 11.31 -7.15
N ASP A 262 -14.77 10.79 -7.89
CA ASP A 262 -14.28 9.42 -7.75
C ASP A 262 -13.16 9.40 -6.70
N THR A 263 -13.27 8.50 -5.72
CA THR A 263 -12.33 8.42 -4.60
C THR A 263 -11.57 7.10 -4.59
N VAL A 264 -10.50 7.05 -3.81
CA VAL A 264 -9.75 5.82 -3.54
C VAL A 264 -10.68 4.74 -3.00
N GLY A 265 -10.56 3.51 -3.50
CA GLY A 265 -11.34 2.38 -3.00
C GLY A 265 -10.82 1.88 -1.66
N PHE A 266 -11.73 1.44 -0.79
CA PHE A 266 -11.37 0.75 0.46
C PHE A 266 -10.83 -0.66 0.16
N ILE A 267 -9.97 -1.13 1.04
CA ILE A 267 -9.43 -2.48 1.04
C ILE A 267 -9.41 -3.00 2.48
N SER A 268 -9.54 -4.32 2.65
CA SER A 268 -9.47 -4.95 3.97
C SER A 268 -8.09 -4.78 4.59
N LYS A 269 -8.03 -4.72 5.92
CA LYS A 269 -6.76 -4.65 6.67
C LYS A 269 -5.81 -3.52 6.24
N LEU A 270 -6.36 -2.38 5.80
CA LEU A 270 -5.56 -1.19 5.48
C LEU A 270 -4.88 -0.68 6.75
N PRO A 271 -3.54 -0.56 6.80
CA PRO A 271 -2.84 -0.07 7.97
C PRO A 271 -3.25 1.36 8.34
N HIS A 272 -3.41 1.64 9.64
CA HIS A 272 -3.94 2.91 10.13
C HIS A 272 -3.08 4.13 9.72
N ASN A 273 -1.77 3.96 9.69
CA ASN A 273 -0.84 4.98 9.20
C ASN A 273 -1.02 5.30 7.69
N LEU A 274 -1.50 4.35 6.89
CA LEU A 274 -1.87 4.61 5.49
C LEU A 274 -3.20 5.35 5.41
N VAL A 275 -4.17 5.00 6.25
CA VAL A 275 -5.44 5.74 6.33
C VAL A 275 -5.19 7.20 6.67
N GLU A 276 -4.35 7.49 7.68
CA GLU A 276 -3.96 8.86 8.05
C GLU A 276 -3.24 9.59 6.90
N ALA A 277 -2.33 8.90 6.20
CA ALA A 277 -1.60 9.49 5.08
C ALA A 277 -2.52 9.92 3.93
N PHE A 278 -3.62 9.21 3.71
CA PHE A 278 -4.59 9.49 2.65
C PHE A 278 -5.87 10.18 3.12
N HIS A 279 -5.95 10.56 4.39
CA HIS A 279 -7.13 11.23 4.95
C HIS A 279 -7.48 12.51 4.18
N SER A 280 -6.50 13.31 3.80
CA SER A 280 -6.71 14.53 3.02
C SER A 280 -7.20 14.26 1.58
N THR A 281 -7.02 13.04 1.08
CA THR A 281 -7.53 12.62 -0.24
C THR A 281 -8.97 12.13 -0.16
N LEU A 282 -9.40 11.70 1.03
CA LEU A 282 -10.77 11.24 1.30
C LEU A 282 -11.70 12.37 1.73
N GLU A 283 -11.16 13.53 2.17
CA GLU A 283 -11.90 14.77 2.48
C GLU A 283 -12.11 15.64 1.23
#